data_be84ca97a42c527b787f49d6a7720b2a
#
_entry.id   be84ca97a42c527b787f49d6a7720b2a
#
_cell.length_a   1.000
_cell.length_b   1.000
_cell.length_c   1.000
_cell.angle_alpha   90.00
_cell.angle_beta   90.00
_cell.angle_gamma   90.00
#
_symmetry.space_group_name_H-M   'P 1'
#
loop_
_entity.id
_entity.type
_entity.pdbx_description
1 polymer ?
#
loop_
_entity_poly.entity_id
_entity_poly.type
_entity_poly.pdbx_seq_one_letter_code
_entity_poly.pdbx_strand_id
1 'polypeptide(L)'
;MKKRRVVVTGLGAVTPLGNDIETTWSGIKEGKSGVGMLTRLDASQFAAKVAAEVKDFDIEKYIERKEARKMDRFTHYALAASIMAMEDANLTITEEVGLRTGVWIGSGIGGMETYEAQFRVFLEKGARRVSPFFVPMMIPDMAAGQVSIHFGAKAINSCSVTACASGTNSIGDAFKVIERGDADVMITGGAESPITHMSVAGFVSNTALTLNTNPEKASRPFDANRDGFVIGEGAGIIILEEYEHAVARGAKIYAEIIGYGSTGDAHHITAPAPGGEGAARAMKQALEDATITPEQVDYINAHGTSTPYNDHFETMAVKTVFGEHAYKLAMSSTKSMTGHLLGAAGGVEAIFTVLALKEGILPPTMNLETPDPECDLDYVPNAARKADIEFAMSNSLGFGGHNASILFKKI
;
A
#
# COMPACT_ATOMS: atom_id res chain seq x y z
N MET A 1 2.98 -18.07 25.56
CA MET A 1 2.55 -16.73 26.03
C MET A 1 1.21 -16.42 25.36
N LYS A 2 0.30 -15.68 26.03
CA LYS A 2 -0.94 -15.21 25.40
C LYS A 2 -0.55 -14.19 24.31
N LYS A 3 -1.09 -14.34 23.10
CA LYS A 3 -0.89 -13.35 22.02
C LYS A 3 -1.41 -11.98 22.48
N ARG A 4 -0.63 -10.93 22.24
CA ARG A 4 -1.04 -9.54 22.53
C ARG A 4 -1.97 -9.07 21.42
N ARG A 5 -3.02 -8.34 21.77
CA ARG A 5 -3.90 -7.68 20.79
C ARG A 5 -3.22 -6.45 20.22
N VAL A 6 -3.46 -6.19 18.94
CA VAL A 6 -2.83 -5.07 18.24
C VAL A 6 -3.89 -4.25 17.52
N VAL A 7 -3.84 -2.94 17.71
CA VAL A 7 -4.83 -2.01 17.18
C VAL A 7 -4.22 -0.92 16.34
N VAL A 8 -5.01 -0.35 15.44
CA VAL A 8 -4.65 0.80 14.62
C VAL A 8 -5.11 2.06 15.36
N THR A 9 -4.18 2.95 15.69
CA THR A 9 -4.46 4.18 16.44
C THR A 9 -4.21 5.46 15.66
N GLY A 10 -3.49 5.40 14.53
CA GLY A 10 -3.22 6.57 13.69
C GLY A 10 -3.10 6.22 12.22
N LEU A 11 -3.48 7.17 11.38
CA LEU A 11 -3.50 7.04 9.92
C LEU A 11 -2.85 8.27 9.27
N GLY A 12 -2.01 8.07 8.25
CA GLY A 12 -1.44 9.15 7.46
C GLY A 12 -1.21 8.71 6.02
N ALA A 13 -1.54 9.57 5.06
CA ALA A 13 -1.42 9.24 3.64
C ALA A 13 -1.02 10.45 2.79
N VAL A 14 -0.23 10.15 1.76
CA VAL A 14 0.04 11.02 0.60
C VAL A 14 -0.30 10.20 -0.63
N THR A 15 -1.27 10.65 -1.42
CA THR A 15 -1.80 9.90 -2.56
C THR A 15 -2.07 10.80 -3.76
N PRO A 16 -2.32 10.25 -4.96
CA PRO A 16 -2.77 11.04 -6.11
C PRO A 16 -4.12 11.75 -5.91
N LEU A 17 -4.91 11.35 -4.89
CA LEU A 17 -6.20 11.95 -4.55
C LEU A 17 -6.07 13.10 -3.54
N GLY A 18 -5.01 13.13 -2.75
CA GLY A 18 -4.77 14.16 -1.73
C GLY A 18 -3.54 13.89 -0.88
N ASN A 19 -3.08 14.93 -0.21
CA ASN A 19 -1.90 14.90 0.65
C ASN A 19 -2.26 14.77 2.16
N ASP A 20 -3.47 14.30 2.46
CA ASP A 20 -4.00 14.00 3.80
C ASP A 20 -5.08 12.91 3.71
N ILE A 21 -5.48 12.38 4.87
CA ILE A 21 -6.47 11.31 4.98
C ILE A 21 -7.87 11.78 4.60
N GLU A 22 -8.27 12.98 5.02
CA GLU A 22 -9.63 13.50 4.81
C GLU A 22 -9.91 13.69 3.31
N THR A 23 -9.02 14.37 2.61
CA THR A 23 -9.12 14.60 1.16
C THR A 23 -9.05 13.28 0.39
N THR A 24 -8.12 12.40 0.76
CA THR A 24 -7.95 11.09 0.12
C THR A 24 -9.20 10.23 0.28
N TRP A 25 -9.70 10.07 1.50
CA TRP A 25 -10.87 9.23 1.78
C TRP A 25 -12.17 9.79 1.20
N SER A 26 -12.34 11.13 1.20
CA SER A 26 -13.46 11.75 0.49
C SER A 26 -13.42 11.43 -1.00
N GLY A 27 -12.24 11.54 -1.64
CA GLY A 27 -12.05 11.18 -3.04
C GLY A 27 -12.40 9.71 -3.33
N ILE A 28 -11.99 8.79 -2.46
CA ILE A 28 -12.33 7.36 -2.56
C ILE A 28 -13.85 7.15 -2.49
N LYS A 29 -14.54 7.75 -1.52
CA LYS A 29 -15.99 7.61 -1.37
C LYS A 29 -16.78 8.19 -2.55
N GLU A 30 -16.27 9.26 -3.14
CA GLU A 30 -16.88 9.93 -4.28
C GLU A 30 -16.52 9.27 -5.64
N GLY A 31 -15.65 8.27 -5.66
CA GLY A 31 -15.19 7.61 -6.89
C GLY A 31 -14.31 8.51 -7.76
N LYS A 32 -13.60 9.48 -7.17
CA LYS A 32 -12.72 10.40 -7.90
C LYS A 32 -11.48 9.67 -8.41
N SER A 33 -11.04 10.01 -9.63
CA SER A 33 -9.80 9.51 -10.19
C SER A 33 -8.61 10.41 -9.84
N GLY A 34 -7.54 9.80 -9.32
CA GLY A 34 -6.22 10.45 -9.18
C GLY A 34 -5.35 10.30 -10.43
N VAL A 35 -5.81 9.53 -11.42
CA VAL A 35 -5.10 9.30 -12.68
C VAL A 35 -5.17 10.55 -13.55
N GLY A 36 -4.06 10.90 -14.16
CA GLY A 36 -3.93 12.00 -15.11
C GLY A 36 -3.00 11.64 -16.27
N MET A 37 -2.77 12.60 -17.15
CA MET A 37 -1.67 12.48 -18.12
C MET A 37 -0.34 12.48 -17.37
N LEU A 38 0.61 11.66 -17.83
CA LEU A 38 1.99 11.69 -17.33
C LEU A 38 2.60 13.07 -17.60
N THR A 39 2.91 13.82 -16.56
CA THR A 39 3.41 15.21 -16.67
C THR A 39 4.84 15.39 -16.17
N ARG A 40 5.29 14.53 -15.27
CA ARG A 40 6.63 14.61 -14.68
C ARG A 40 7.75 14.25 -15.66
N LEU A 41 7.43 13.45 -16.66
CA LEU A 41 8.33 13.00 -17.72
C LEU A 41 7.81 13.44 -19.09
N ASP A 42 8.68 13.48 -20.08
CA ASP A 42 8.26 13.64 -21.48
C ASP A 42 7.51 12.37 -21.93
N ALA A 43 6.19 12.42 -21.86
CA ALA A 43 5.33 11.30 -22.22
C ALA A 43 5.45 10.87 -23.70
N SER A 44 6.04 11.69 -24.59
CA SER A 44 6.26 11.31 -26.01
C SER A 44 7.18 10.10 -26.14
N GLN A 45 8.08 9.89 -25.18
CA GLN A 45 9.07 8.82 -25.18
C GLN A 45 8.51 7.44 -24.77
N PHE A 46 7.30 7.37 -24.22
CA PHE A 46 6.72 6.12 -23.69
C PHE A 46 5.44 5.74 -24.42
N ALA A 47 5.14 4.43 -24.48
CA ALA A 47 3.84 3.96 -24.98
C ALA A 47 2.73 4.28 -23.96
N ALA A 48 2.95 4.08 -22.66
CA ALA A 48 2.05 4.51 -21.61
C ALA A 48 2.04 6.04 -21.47
N LYS A 49 0.86 6.64 -21.42
CA LYS A 49 0.66 8.11 -21.43
C LYS A 49 0.07 8.64 -20.15
N VAL A 50 -0.39 7.77 -19.25
CA VAL A 50 -1.10 8.13 -18.02
C VAL A 50 -0.34 7.66 -16.79
N ALA A 51 -0.50 8.39 -15.70
CA ALA A 51 0.06 8.07 -14.38
C ALA A 51 -0.82 8.66 -13.28
N ALA A 52 -0.72 8.12 -12.09
CA ALA A 52 -1.34 8.65 -10.89
C ALA A 52 -0.27 9.37 -10.05
N GLU A 53 0.00 10.62 -10.40
CA GLU A 53 1.03 11.47 -9.79
C GLU A 53 0.49 12.15 -8.53
N VAL A 54 1.30 12.25 -7.48
CA VAL A 54 1.03 13.10 -6.32
C VAL A 54 1.14 14.57 -6.73
N LYS A 55 0.11 15.36 -6.43
CA LYS A 55 -0.01 16.76 -6.83
C LYS A 55 0.17 17.68 -5.63
N ASP A 56 0.76 18.86 -5.86
CA ASP A 56 0.86 19.95 -4.87
C ASP A 56 1.49 19.54 -3.53
N PHE A 57 2.36 18.54 -3.53
CA PHE A 57 3.06 18.07 -2.35
C PHE A 57 4.28 18.93 -2.05
N ASP A 58 4.33 19.43 -0.81
CA ASP A 58 5.42 20.25 -0.30
C ASP A 58 5.99 19.66 0.98
N ILE A 59 7.18 19.05 0.90
CA ILE A 59 7.88 18.46 2.05
C ILE A 59 8.33 19.53 3.07
N GLU A 60 8.52 20.78 2.65
CA GLU A 60 8.96 21.87 3.55
C GLU A 60 7.89 22.22 4.59
N LYS A 61 6.66 21.73 4.46
CA LYS A 61 5.62 21.80 5.51
C LYS A 61 5.88 20.86 6.70
N TYR A 62 6.71 19.84 6.50
CA TYR A 62 6.97 18.78 7.48
C TYR A 62 8.39 18.80 8.04
N ILE A 63 9.39 19.13 7.21
CA ILE A 63 10.79 19.16 7.58
C ILE A 63 11.53 20.32 6.91
N GLU A 64 12.66 20.69 7.49
CA GLU A 64 13.53 21.73 6.92
C GLU A 64 14.07 21.31 5.54
N ARG A 65 14.11 22.26 4.62
CA ARG A 65 14.63 22.07 3.26
C ARG A 65 16.03 21.44 3.19
N LYS A 66 16.89 21.75 4.17
CA LYS A 66 18.26 21.20 4.24
C LYS A 66 18.23 19.68 4.47
N GLU A 67 17.32 19.19 5.30
CA GLU A 67 17.17 17.76 5.56
C GLU A 67 16.47 17.08 4.39
N ALA A 68 15.43 17.67 3.81
CA ALA A 68 14.73 17.15 2.63
C ALA A 68 15.69 16.84 1.45
N ARG A 69 16.72 17.70 1.25
CA ARG A 69 17.71 17.50 0.19
C ARG A 69 18.61 16.27 0.35
N LYS A 70 18.59 15.61 1.49
CA LYS A 70 19.33 14.38 1.78
C LYS A 70 18.49 13.12 1.61
N MET A 71 17.27 13.25 1.12
CA MET A 71 16.29 12.18 0.99
C MET A 71 15.76 12.13 -0.44
N ASP A 72 15.43 10.92 -0.92
CA ASP A 72 14.67 10.75 -2.16
C ASP A 72 13.17 11.01 -1.91
N ARG A 73 12.41 11.21 -2.96
CA ARG A 73 10.98 11.55 -2.90
C ARG A 73 10.12 10.50 -2.19
N PHE A 74 10.40 9.20 -2.37
CA PHE A 74 9.66 8.16 -1.63
C PHE A 74 9.83 8.30 -0.12
N THR A 75 11.01 8.70 0.34
CA THR A 75 11.28 9.00 1.76
C THR A 75 10.52 10.25 2.22
N HIS A 76 10.40 11.28 1.36
CA HIS A 76 9.57 12.45 1.68
C HIS A 76 8.11 12.06 1.93
N TYR A 77 7.54 11.22 1.07
CA TYR A 77 6.16 10.73 1.25
C TYR A 77 6.01 9.90 2.53
N ALA A 78 6.95 8.99 2.79
CA ALA A 78 6.96 8.18 4.01
C ALA A 78 6.99 9.03 5.27
N LEU A 79 7.89 10.03 5.31
CA LEU A 79 8.05 10.89 6.48
C LEU A 79 6.83 11.78 6.71
N ALA A 80 6.29 12.41 5.67
CA ALA A 80 5.09 13.22 5.76
C ALA A 80 3.87 12.39 6.24
N ALA A 81 3.66 11.21 5.64
CA ALA A 81 2.60 10.30 6.07
C ALA A 81 2.80 9.80 7.50
N SER A 82 4.05 9.56 7.93
CA SER A 82 4.37 9.16 9.32
C SER A 82 4.07 10.29 10.31
N ILE A 83 4.40 11.54 9.97
CA ILE A 83 4.09 12.70 10.81
C ILE A 83 2.58 12.83 11.00
N MET A 84 1.81 12.78 9.89
CA MET A 84 0.34 12.80 9.93
C MET A 84 -0.23 11.65 10.77
N ALA A 85 0.29 10.42 10.62
CA ALA A 85 -0.17 9.26 11.38
C ALA A 85 0.11 9.39 12.88
N MET A 86 1.25 9.93 13.27
CA MET A 86 1.61 10.18 14.67
C MET A 86 0.76 11.29 15.28
N GLU A 87 0.48 12.36 14.53
CA GLU A 87 -0.44 13.43 14.95
C GLU A 87 -1.86 12.88 15.14
N ASP A 88 -2.36 12.10 14.19
CA ASP A 88 -3.67 11.45 14.26
C ASP A 88 -3.79 10.46 15.43
N ALA A 89 -2.70 9.74 15.74
CA ALA A 89 -2.61 8.88 16.92
C ALA A 89 -2.57 9.67 18.24
N ASN A 90 -2.31 10.97 18.21
CA ASN A 90 -2.00 11.79 19.38
C ASN A 90 -0.96 11.12 20.28
N LEU A 91 0.12 10.62 19.68
CA LEU A 91 1.18 9.89 20.37
C LEU A 91 2.50 10.67 20.31
N THR A 92 3.02 11.01 21.48
CA THR A 92 4.34 11.63 21.64
C THR A 92 5.36 10.59 22.04
N ILE A 93 6.45 10.48 21.28
CA ILE A 93 7.55 9.57 21.60
C ILE A 93 8.50 10.24 22.58
N THR A 94 8.42 9.84 23.85
CA THR A 94 9.41 10.16 24.88
C THR A 94 10.61 9.21 24.74
N GLU A 95 11.69 9.46 25.52
CA GLU A 95 12.84 8.56 25.50
C GLU A 95 12.47 7.10 25.86
N GLU A 96 11.59 6.91 26.85
CA GLU A 96 11.10 5.59 27.28
C GLU A 96 10.21 4.93 26.22
N VAL A 97 9.24 5.66 25.69
CA VAL A 97 8.35 5.17 24.62
C VAL A 97 9.17 4.82 23.36
N GLY A 98 10.19 5.63 23.05
CA GLY A 98 11.09 5.39 21.91
C GLY A 98 11.83 4.06 21.95
N LEU A 99 12.20 3.57 23.14
CA LEU A 99 12.84 2.24 23.29
C LEU A 99 11.90 1.10 22.95
N ARG A 100 10.58 1.32 22.96
CA ARG A 100 9.53 0.35 22.65
C ARG A 100 8.76 0.68 21.36
N THR A 101 9.17 1.74 20.63
CA THR A 101 8.62 2.11 19.33
C THR A 101 9.55 1.70 18.21
N GLY A 102 9.03 0.91 17.28
CA GLY A 102 9.75 0.48 16.08
C GLY A 102 9.20 1.12 14.80
N VAL A 103 9.95 0.96 13.71
CA VAL A 103 9.56 1.41 12.38
C VAL A 103 9.76 0.27 11.38
N TRP A 104 8.73 0.00 10.57
CA TRP A 104 8.82 -0.98 9.49
C TRP A 104 8.04 -0.48 8.28
N ILE A 105 8.74 0.11 7.30
CA ILE A 105 8.11 0.72 6.12
C ILE A 105 8.65 0.05 4.85
N GLY A 106 7.74 -0.47 4.03
CA GLY A 106 8.06 -1.15 2.78
C GLY A 106 8.23 -0.19 1.60
N SER A 107 9.11 -0.55 0.69
CA SER A 107 9.25 0.07 -0.63
C SER A 107 9.72 -0.99 -1.62
N GLY A 108 9.14 -1.02 -2.81
CA GLY A 108 9.48 -2.02 -3.82
C GLY A 108 10.73 -1.67 -4.61
N ILE A 109 11.00 -0.38 -4.83
CA ILE A 109 12.08 0.12 -5.72
C ILE A 109 13.06 1.03 -4.98
N GLY A 110 12.59 1.79 -3.99
CA GLY A 110 13.41 2.79 -3.31
C GLY A 110 13.68 4.05 -4.16
N GLY A 111 14.85 4.67 -3.98
CA GLY A 111 15.22 5.98 -4.55
C GLY A 111 15.65 5.97 -6.00
N MET A 112 14.78 5.57 -6.91
CA MET A 112 15.06 5.49 -8.35
C MET A 112 15.30 6.87 -8.97
N GLU A 113 14.61 7.92 -8.52
CA GLU A 113 14.83 9.29 -8.99
C GLU A 113 16.26 9.75 -8.68
N THR A 114 16.71 9.49 -7.46
CA THR A 114 18.10 9.74 -7.05
C THR A 114 19.10 8.93 -7.87
N TYR A 115 18.81 7.64 -8.10
CA TYR A 115 19.69 6.79 -8.92
C TYR A 115 19.88 7.37 -10.32
N GLU A 116 18.80 7.68 -11.02
CA GLU A 116 18.88 8.26 -12.39
C GLU A 116 19.64 9.59 -12.40
N ALA A 117 19.33 10.48 -11.44
CA ALA A 117 19.97 11.81 -11.36
C ALA A 117 21.48 11.68 -11.12
N GLN A 118 21.90 10.83 -10.18
CA GLN A 118 23.31 10.67 -9.84
C GLN A 118 24.07 9.88 -10.92
N PHE A 119 23.42 8.96 -11.64
CA PHE A 119 24.04 8.29 -12.78
C PHE A 119 24.32 9.27 -13.93
N ARG A 120 23.44 10.21 -14.21
CA ARG A 120 23.73 11.31 -15.17
C ARG A 120 24.92 12.16 -14.72
N VAL A 121 24.97 12.53 -13.43
CA VAL A 121 26.13 13.27 -12.88
C VAL A 121 27.42 12.47 -13.04
N PHE A 122 27.40 11.17 -12.80
CA PHE A 122 28.55 10.30 -12.99
C PHE A 122 29.05 10.29 -14.45
N LEU A 123 28.14 10.15 -15.42
CA LEU A 123 28.50 10.13 -16.85
C LEU A 123 29.04 11.48 -17.34
N GLU A 124 28.44 12.58 -16.90
CA GLU A 124 28.81 13.93 -17.36
C GLU A 124 30.05 14.51 -16.64
N LYS A 125 30.19 14.22 -15.34
CA LYS A 125 31.15 14.94 -14.45
C LYS A 125 32.11 14.01 -13.70
N GLY A 126 31.94 12.69 -13.84
CA GLY A 126 32.78 11.67 -13.23
C GLY A 126 32.49 11.40 -11.76
N ALA A 127 33.08 10.34 -11.20
CA ALA A 127 32.79 9.79 -9.87
C ALA A 127 32.92 10.80 -8.72
N ARG A 128 33.87 11.76 -8.81
CA ARG A 128 34.08 12.75 -7.74
C ARG A 128 32.92 13.74 -7.54
N ARG A 129 31.99 13.78 -8.47
CA ARG A 129 30.84 14.71 -8.44
C ARG A 129 29.54 14.02 -7.99
N VAL A 130 29.53 12.70 -7.82
CA VAL A 130 28.39 11.96 -7.26
C VAL A 130 28.19 12.41 -5.80
N SER A 131 26.91 12.57 -5.42
CA SER A 131 26.53 13.01 -4.06
C SER A 131 27.04 12.04 -3.00
N PRO A 132 27.57 12.49 -1.87
CA PRO A 132 27.90 11.63 -0.74
C PRO A 132 26.64 10.99 -0.09
N PHE A 133 25.46 11.55 -0.37
CA PHE A 133 24.17 11.02 0.08
C PHE A 133 23.54 10.04 -0.91
N PHE A 134 24.20 9.75 -2.05
CA PHE A 134 23.63 8.88 -3.09
C PHE A 134 23.14 7.54 -2.54
N VAL A 135 23.98 6.80 -1.84
CA VAL A 135 23.62 5.49 -1.32
C VAL A 135 22.49 5.58 -0.27
N PRO A 136 22.58 6.43 0.77
CA PRO A 136 21.47 6.60 1.72
C PRO A 136 20.16 7.07 1.08
N MET A 137 20.20 7.86 0.02
CA MET A 137 18.98 8.31 -0.68
C MET A 137 18.35 7.21 -1.53
N MET A 138 19.15 6.25 -2.02
CA MET A 138 18.73 5.25 -2.98
C MET A 138 18.12 3.99 -2.32
N ILE A 139 18.68 3.53 -1.21
CA ILE A 139 18.31 2.24 -0.62
C ILE A 139 16.91 2.27 -0.01
N PRO A 140 16.08 1.21 -0.22
CA PRO A 140 14.66 1.20 0.18
C PRO A 140 14.39 1.34 1.68
N ASP A 141 15.31 0.87 2.54
CA ASP A 141 15.18 0.90 4.00
C ASP A 141 15.27 2.31 4.59
N MET A 142 15.74 3.31 3.80
CA MET A 142 15.91 4.67 4.30
C MET A 142 14.61 5.41 4.58
N ALA A 143 13.47 4.97 4.04
CA ALA A 143 12.18 5.46 4.50
C ALA A 143 11.99 5.16 6.00
N ALA A 144 12.20 3.90 6.40
CA ALA A 144 12.14 3.48 7.81
C ALA A 144 13.25 4.13 8.65
N GLY A 145 14.47 4.21 8.11
CA GLY A 145 15.62 4.85 8.78
C GLY A 145 15.37 6.32 9.11
N GLN A 146 14.91 7.12 8.16
CA GLN A 146 14.62 8.53 8.35
C GLN A 146 13.45 8.79 9.31
N VAL A 147 12.39 7.98 9.22
CA VAL A 147 11.26 8.03 10.16
C VAL A 147 11.72 7.69 11.59
N SER A 148 12.54 6.65 11.74
CA SER A 148 13.13 6.28 13.05
C SER A 148 13.95 7.40 13.65
N ILE A 149 14.82 8.05 12.85
CA ILE A 149 15.64 9.19 13.28
C ILE A 149 14.76 10.38 13.69
N HIS A 150 13.74 10.69 12.87
CA HIS A 150 12.86 11.84 13.11
C HIS A 150 12.09 11.74 14.43
N PHE A 151 11.57 10.55 14.74
CA PHE A 151 10.77 10.35 15.97
C PHE A 151 11.57 9.84 17.17
N GLY A 152 12.83 9.45 17.00
CA GLY A 152 13.59 8.81 18.07
C GLY A 152 13.07 7.40 18.41
N ALA A 153 12.51 6.69 17.41
CA ALA A 153 12.06 5.30 17.55
C ALA A 153 13.25 4.34 17.52
N LYS A 154 13.51 3.65 18.65
CA LYS A 154 14.76 2.92 18.90
C LYS A 154 14.59 1.40 19.02
N ALA A 155 13.35 0.87 18.87
CA ALA A 155 13.12 -0.57 18.80
C ALA A 155 13.51 -1.08 17.41
N ILE A 156 12.85 -2.12 16.90
CA ILE A 156 13.17 -2.67 15.57
C ILE A 156 12.99 -1.61 14.47
N ASN A 157 13.94 -1.55 13.52
CA ASN A 157 13.87 -0.72 12.32
C ASN A 157 14.15 -1.61 11.11
N SER A 158 13.19 -1.73 10.18
CA SER A 158 13.29 -2.62 9.04
C SER A 158 12.48 -2.15 7.84
N CYS A 159 12.69 -2.82 6.71
CA CYS A 159 11.98 -2.59 5.46
C CYS A 159 11.66 -3.92 4.79
N SER A 160 10.41 -4.14 4.38
CA SER A 160 10.08 -5.25 3.48
C SER A 160 10.22 -4.80 2.03
N VAL A 161 10.94 -5.60 1.23
CA VAL A 161 11.12 -5.38 -0.21
C VAL A 161 10.56 -6.59 -0.94
N THR A 162 9.24 -6.60 -1.13
CA THR A 162 8.46 -7.68 -1.74
C THR A 162 7.59 -7.16 -2.88
N ALA A 163 8.20 -6.28 -3.70
CA ALA A 163 7.54 -5.61 -4.82
C ALA A 163 6.21 -4.96 -4.39
N CYS A 164 5.09 -5.25 -5.08
CA CYS A 164 3.78 -4.65 -4.76
C CYS A 164 3.20 -5.08 -3.40
N ALA A 165 3.73 -6.12 -2.77
CA ALA A 165 3.32 -6.59 -1.45
C ALA A 165 4.09 -5.93 -0.29
N SER A 166 5.08 -5.07 -0.58
CA SER A 166 6.00 -4.53 0.43
C SER A 166 5.29 -3.82 1.60
N GLY A 167 4.29 -3.00 1.32
CA GLY A 167 3.52 -2.28 2.35
C GLY A 167 2.70 -3.24 3.23
N THR A 168 2.03 -4.20 2.62
CA THR A 168 1.23 -5.21 3.35
C THR A 168 2.10 -6.13 4.19
N ASN A 169 3.24 -6.60 3.65
CA ASN A 169 4.21 -7.37 4.42
C ASN A 169 4.76 -6.55 5.59
N SER A 170 5.09 -5.27 5.38
CA SER A 170 5.59 -4.41 6.46
C SER A 170 4.58 -4.26 7.60
N ILE A 171 3.29 -4.10 7.28
CA ILE A 171 2.22 -4.03 8.29
C ILE A 171 2.08 -5.38 9.00
N GLY A 172 2.06 -6.49 8.27
CA GLY A 172 1.95 -7.83 8.84
C GLY A 172 3.12 -8.20 9.74
N ASP A 173 4.35 -7.88 9.31
CA ASP A 173 5.56 -8.13 10.11
C ASP A 173 5.58 -7.25 11.37
N ALA A 174 5.21 -5.96 11.26
CA ALA A 174 5.07 -5.04 12.39
C ALA A 174 3.99 -5.52 13.39
N PHE A 175 2.85 -6.04 12.87
CA PHE A 175 1.83 -6.68 13.70
C PHE A 175 2.44 -7.82 14.52
N LYS A 176 3.20 -8.72 13.89
CA LYS A 176 3.84 -9.85 14.58
C LYS A 176 4.90 -9.41 15.60
N VAL A 177 5.59 -8.31 15.37
CA VAL A 177 6.53 -7.71 16.34
C VAL A 177 5.81 -7.32 17.63
N ILE A 178 4.65 -6.64 17.54
CA ILE A 178 3.86 -6.26 18.71
C ILE A 178 3.21 -7.49 19.36
N GLU A 179 2.61 -8.38 18.57
CA GLU A 179 1.92 -9.58 19.04
C GLU A 179 2.80 -10.44 19.94
N ARG A 180 4.10 -10.59 19.61
CA ARG A 180 5.07 -11.36 20.41
C ARG A 180 5.76 -10.56 21.52
N GLY A 181 5.53 -9.23 21.60
CA GLY A 181 5.98 -8.38 22.68
C GLY A 181 7.36 -7.70 22.49
N ASP A 182 7.91 -7.70 21.28
CA ASP A 182 9.21 -7.08 20.97
C ASP A 182 9.12 -5.53 20.91
N ALA A 183 7.94 -4.99 20.59
CA ALA A 183 7.62 -3.56 20.65
C ALA A 183 6.21 -3.34 21.22
N ASP A 184 5.89 -2.10 21.58
CA ASP A 184 4.53 -1.69 22.00
C ASP A 184 3.86 -0.82 20.94
N VAL A 185 4.67 -0.13 20.12
CA VAL A 185 4.23 0.73 19.04
C VAL A 185 5.04 0.43 17.78
N MET A 186 4.38 0.41 16.62
CA MET A 186 5.06 0.32 15.31
C MET A 186 4.50 1.38 14.36
N ILE A 187 5.41 2.17 13.77
CA ILE A 187 5.11 3.05 12.63
C ILE A 187 5.33 2.20 11.39
N THR A 188 4.27 1.90 10.62
CA THR A 188 4.35 0.91 9.54
C THR A 188 3.46 1.24 8.36
N GLY A 189 3.79 0.66 7.21
CA GLY A 189 3.08 0.86 5.95
C GLY A 189 4.01 0.74 4.76
N GLY A 190 3.79 1.57 3.74
CA GLY A 190 4.63 1.58 2.55
C GLY A 190 4.73 2.95 1.89
N ALA A 191 5.83 3.17 1.15
CA ALA A 191 6.08 4.39 0.40
C ALA A 191 6.78 4.08 -0.93
N GLU A 192 6.39 4.78 -2.00
CA GLU A 192 6.98 4.59 -3.32
C GLU A 192 6.91 5.87 -4.16
N SER A 193 7.95 6.13 -4.94
CA SER A 193 7.97 7.19 -5.96
C SER A 193 8.55 6.67 -7.28
N PRO A 194 7.81 5.82 -8.01
CA PRO A 194 8.34 5.07 -9.14
C PRO A 194 8.19 5.78 -10.48
N ILE A 195 7.65 7.01 -10.54
CA ILE A 195 7.40 7.72 -11.79
C ILE A 195 8.70 8.38 -12.27
N THR A 196 9.60 7.54 -12.79
CA THR A 196 10.92 7.92 -13.35
C THR A 196 11.09 7.31 -14.74
N HIS A 197 12.09 7.79 -15.51
CA HIS A 197 12.31 7.31 -16.88
C HIS A 197 12.53 5.79 -16.94
N MET A 198 13.42 5.27 -16.09
CA MET A 198 13.77 3.84 -16.11
C MET A 198 12.64 2.95 -15.58
N SER A 199 11.93 3.39 -14.55
CA SER A 199 10.81 2.61 -14.02
C SER A 199 9.66 2.53 -15.04
N VAL A 200 9.26 3.68 -15.62
CA VAL A 200 8.20 3.68 -16.66
C VAL A 200 8.62 2.87 -17.87
N ALA A 201 9.87 3.06 -18.37
CA ALA A 201 10.38 2.28 -19.50
C ALA A 201 10.41 0.76 -19.19
N GLY A 202 10.84 0.38 -17.99
CA GLY A 202 10.88 -1.02 -17.54
C GLY A 202 9.50 -1.67 -17.48
N PHE A 203 8.51 -0.99 -16.90
CA PHE A 203 7.13 -1.50 -16.85
C PHE A 203 6.43 -1.49 -18.22
N VAL A 204 6.75 -0.56 -19.11
CA VAL A 204 6.31 -0.62 -20.52
C VAL A 204 6.92 -1.83 -21.23
N SER A 205 8.24 -2.06 -21.04
CA SER A 205 8.95 -3.15 -21.71
C SER A 205 8.46 -4.54 -21.28
N ASN A 206 7.98 -4.69 -20.05
CA ASN A 206 7.38 -5.94 -19.58
C ASN A 206 5.85 -6.02 -19.78
N THR A 207 5.28 -5.08 -20.55
CA THR A 207 3.85 -5.01 -20.92
C THR A 207 2.89 -4.95 -19.72
N ALA A 208 3.31 -4.38 -18.60
CA ALA A 208 2.51 -4.31 -17.38
C ALA A 208 1.62 -3.06 -17.30
N LEU A 209 2.02 -1.95 -17.97
CA LEU A 209 1.27 -0.70 -17.96
C LEU A 209 0.16 -0.70 -19.02
N THR A 210 -0.98 -0.08 -18.67
CA THR A 210 -2.05 0.18 -19.63
C THR A 210 -1.57 1.11 -20.75
N LEU A 211 -2.05 0.83 -21.95
CA LEU A 211 -1.87 1.71 -23.12
C LEU A 211 -3.09 2.59 -23.38
N ASN A 212 -4.10 2.52 -22.53
CA ASN A 212 -5.26 3.40 -22.60
C ASN A 212 -4.84 4.85 -22.29
N THR A 213 -5.10 5.75 -23.21
CA THR A 213 -4.71 7.18 -23.11
C THR A 213 -5.77 8.07 -22.48
N ASN A 214 -6.94 7.51 -22.13
CA ASN A 214 -7.98 8.24 -21.40
C ASN A 214 -7.76 8.07 -19.87
N PRO A 215 -7.30 9.10 -19.15
CA PRO A 215 -7.02 8.99 -17.72
C PRO A 215 -8.24 8.54 -16.89
N GLU A 216 -9.44 9.00 -17.26
CA GLU A 216 -10.68 8.66 -16.57
C GLU A 216 -11.03 7.17 -16.62
N LYS A 217 -10.53 6.43 -17.64
CA LYS A 217 -10.87 5.04 -17.93
C LYS A 217 -9.69 4.08 -17.95
N ALA A 218 -8.50 4.56 -17.63
CA ALA A 218 -7.27 3.78 -17.80
C ALA A 218 -7.14 2.66 -16.76
N SER A 219 -7.45 2.93 -15.50
CA SER A 219 -7.49 1.91 -14.44
C SER A 219 -8.90 1.36 -14.31
N ARG A 220 -9.09 0.07 -14.67
CA ARG A 220 -10.39 -0.61 -14.74
C ARG A 220 -10.33 -2.06 -14.23
N PRO A 221 -10.04 -2.25 -12.92
CA PRO A 221 -9.95 -3.58 -12.36
C PRO A 221 -11.22 -4.40 -12.62
N PHE A 222 -11.06 -5.69 -12.92
CA PHE A 222 -12.11 -6.67 -13.20
C PHE A 222 -12.98 -6.40 -14.44
N ASP A 223 -12.76 -5.31 -15.18
CA ASP A 223 -13.43 -5.04 -16.45
C ASP A 223 -12.86 -5.94 -17.59
N ALA A 224 -13.71 -6.38 -18.49
CA ALA A 224 -13.30 -7.23 -19.61
C ALA A 224 -12.27 -6.56 -20.56
N ASN A 225 -12.23 -5.22 -20.59
CA ASN A 225 -11.32 -4.46 -21.45
C ASN A 225 -10.07 -3.93 -20.69
N ARG A 226 -9.75 -4.49 -19.50
CA ARG A 226 -8.52 -4.15 -18.79
C ARG A 226 -7.29 -4.63 -19.56
N ASP A 227 -6.24 -3.83 -19.61
CA ASP A 227 -5.05 -4.09 -20.42
C ASP A 227 -3.71 -3.85 -19.70
N GLY A 228 -3.75 -3.46 -18.43
CA GLY A 228 -2.57 -3.15 -17.63
C GLY A 228 -2.87 -2.17 -16.49
N PHE A 229 -1.92 -2.00 -15.59
CA PHE A 229 -2.09 -1.07 -14.48
C PHE A 229 -1.67 0.37 -14.84
N VAL A 230 -2.20 1.34 -14.12
CA VAL A 230 -1.70 2.72 -14.11
C VAL A 230 -0.67 2.86 -13.01
N ILE A 231 0.56 3.26 -13.35
CA ILE A 231 1.61 3.51 -12.36
C ILE A 231 1.24 4.70 -11.47
N GLY A 232 1.39 4.55 -10.15
CA GLY A 232 1.12 5.60 -9.16
C GLY A 232 2.23 5.71 -8.13
N GLU A 233 2.14 6.73 -7.29
CA GLU A 233 3.11 7.03 -6.23
C GLU A 233 2.43 7.53 -4.97
N GLY A 234 3.15 7.52 -3.84
CA GLY A 234 2.66 8.03 -2.57
C GLY A 234 3.15 7.24 -1.37
N ALA A 235 2.45 7.38 -0.26
CA ALA A 235 2.66 6.62 0.98
C ALA A 235 1.35 6.43 1.73
N GLY A 236 1.25 5.28 2.42
CA GLY A 236 0.23 5.03 3.43
C GLY A 236 0.89 4.47 4.68
N ILE A 237 0.75 5.16 5.79
CA ILE A 237 1.34 4.81 7.08
C ILE A 237 0.24 4.69 8.12
N ILE A 238 0.31 3.62 8.91
CA ILE A 238 -0.54 3.39 10.07
C ILE A 238 0.31 3.25 11.33
N ILE A 239 -0.26 3.65 12.46
CA ILE A 239 0.32 3.38 13.78
C ILE A 239 -0.36 2.13 14.32
N LEU A 240 0.44 1.08 14.50
CA LEU A 240 0.03 -0.11 15.24
C LEU A 240 0.47 0.02 16.69
N GLU A 241 -0.44 -0.36 17.59
CA GLU A 241 -0.21 -0.22 19.03
C GLU A 241 -0.76 -1.43 19.78
N GLU A 242 -0.05 -1.85 20.82
CA GLU A 242 -0.56 -2.87 21.73
C GLU A 242 -1.84 -2.36 22.41
N TYR A 243 -2.86 -3.21 22.48
CA TYR A 243 -4.21 -2.81 22.88
C TYR A 243 -4.27 -2.19 24.29
N GLU A 244 -3.64 -2.82 25.28
CA GLU A 244 -3.67 -2.30 26.65
C GLU A 244 -2.87 -0.99 26.79
N HIS A 245 -1.78 -0.84 26.03
CA HIS A 245 -1.04 0.41 25.92
C HIS A 245 -1.92 1.51 25.32
N ALA A 246 -2.62 1.24 24.23
CA ALA A 246 -3.54 2.17 23.58
C ALA A 246 -4.68 2.61 24.52
N VAL A 247 -5.31 1.66 25.21
CA VAL A 247 -6.41 1.91 26.17
C VAL A 247 -5.92 2.72 27.36
N ALA A 248 -4.75 2.40 27.91
CA ALA A 248 -4.19 3.08 29.08
C ALA A 248 -3.92 4.59 28.84
N ARG A 249 -3.57 4.97 27.60
CA ARG A 249 -3.38 6.37 27.24
C ARG A 249 -4.64 7.04 26.63
N GLY A 250 -5.77 6.34 26.56
CA GLY A 250 -7.01 6.87 25.98
C GLY A 250 -6.94 7.10 24.46
N ALA A 251 -6.22 6.28 23.73
CA ALA A 251 -6.06 6.40 22.28
C ALA A 251 -7.40 6.24 21.55
N LYS A 252 -7.55 6.96 20.46
CA LYS A 252 -8.54 6.64 19.44
C LYS A 252 -8.14 5.32 18.78
N ILE A 253 -9.06 4.36 18.71
CA ILE A 253 -8.85 3.08 18.03
C ILE A 253 -9.72 3.05 16.79
N TYR A 254 -9.13 2.70 15.65
CA TYR A 254 -9.82 2.58 14.37
C TYR A 254 -10.35 1.16 14.12
N ALA A 255 -9.47 0.17 14.29
CA ALA A 255 -9.75 -1.25 14.10
C ALA A 255 -8.69 -2.07 14.84
N GLU A 256 -8.94 -3.37 15.00
CA GLU A 256 -7.95 -4.35 15.46
C GLU A 256 -7.40 -5.11 14.24
N ILE A 257 -6.08 -5.26 14.13
CA ILE A 257 -5.47 -6.19 13.18
C ILE A 257 -5.40 -7.56 13.87
N ILE A 258 -5.98 -8.58 13.23
CA ILE A 258 -6.19 -9.90 13.86
C ILE A 258 -5.53 -11.04 13.12
N GLY A 259 -5.11 -10.86 11.86
CA GLY A 259 -4.50 -11.93 11.08
C GLY A 259 -3.58 -11.43 9.98
N TYR A 260 -2.57 -12.23 9.69
CA TYR A 260 -1.59 -12.00 8.63
C TYR A 260 -1.20 -13.31 7.97
N GLY A 261 -1.20 -13.33 6.66
CA GLY A 261 -0.68 -14.44 5.85
C GLY A 261 0.30 -13.92 4.79
N SER A 262 1.40 -14.65 4.60
CA SER A 262 2.42 -14.33 3.60
C SER A 262 2.94 -15.61 2.95
N THR A 263 2.94 -15.65 1.61
CA THR A 263 3.34 -16.83 0.84
C THR A 263 4.12 -16.45 -0.41
N GLY A 264 4.81 -17.42 -0.98
CA GLY A 264 5.46 -17.30 -2.28
C GLY A 264 4.86 -18.26 -3.30
N ASP A 265 4.72 -17.82 -4.56
CA ASP A 265 4.21 -18.65 -5.67
C ASP A 265 5.22 -19.71 -6.13
N ALA A 266 6.51 -19.40 -6.08
CA ALA A 266 7.59 -20.22 -6.64
C ALA A 266 7.31 -20.65 -8.11
N HIS A 267 6.72 -19.75 -8.92
CA HIS A 267 6.24 -20.05 -10.26
C HIS A 267 6.97 -19.24 -11.36
N HIS A 268 6.81 -17.91 -11.37
CA HIS A 268 7.36 -17.04 -12.41
C HIS A 268 7.75 -15.67 -11.82
N ILE A 269 8.67 -14.94 -12.50
CA ILE A 269 9.18 -13.66 -12.00
C ILE A 269 8.14 -12.53 -11.99
N THR A 270 7.15 -12.57 -12.89
CA THR A 270 6.12 -11.50 -13.01
C THR A 270 4.69 -12.03 -13.07
N ALA A 271 4.47 -13.25 -13.59
CA ALA A 271 3.13 -13.82 -13.68
C ALA A 271 2.75 -14.52 -12.36
N PRO A 272 1.51 -14.32 -11.88
CA PRO A 272 1.01 -15.09 -10.72
C PRO A 272 0.86 -16.57 -11.05
N ALA A 273 0.91 -17.42 -10.02
CA ALA A 273 0.66 -18.85 -10.18
C ALA A 273 -0.76 -19.10 -10.72
N PRO A 274 -0.92 -20.07 -11.65
CA PRO A 274 -2.24 -20.40 -12.21
C PRO A 274 -3.29 -20.66 -11.11
N GLY A 275 -4.50 -20.11 -11.31
CA GLY A 275 -5.58 -20.23 -10.34
C GLY A 275 -5.41 -19.41 -9.05
N GLY A 276 -4.37 -18.59 -8.95
CA GLY A 276 -4.11 -17.77 -7.76
C GLY A 276 -3.78 -18.58 -6.51
N GLU A 277 -3.12 -19.74 -6.65
CA GLU A 277 -2.88 -20.70 -5.59
C GLU A 277 -2.10 -20.06 -4.42
N GLY A 278 -1.05 -19.27 -4.71
CA GLY A 278 -0.28 -18.57 -3.68
C GLY A 278 -1.10 -17.52 -2.92
N ALA A 279 -1.92 -16.74 -3.63
CA ALA A 279 -2.85 -15.80 -3.03
C ALA A 279 -3.87 -16.51 -2.13
N ALA A 280 -4.42 -17.63 -2.57
CA ALA A 280 -5.34 -18.44 -1.77
C ALA A 280 -4.69 -18.94 -0.47
N ARG A 281 -3.41 -19.37 -0.51
CA ARG A 281 -2.67 -19.75 0.70
C ARG A 281 -2.45 -18.58 1.65
N ALA A 282 -2.12 -17.39 1.13
CA ALA A 282 -1.94 -16.20 1.97
C ALA A 282 -3.25 -15.83 2.69
N MET A 283 -4.37 -15.80 1.99
CA MET A 283 -5.69 -15.56 2.59
C MET A 283 -6.04 -16.61 3.66
N LYS A 284 -5.81 -17.90 3.38
CA LYS A 284 -6.04 -18.99 4.36
C LYS A 284 -5.18 -18.81 5.61
N GLN A 285 -3.89 -18.51 5.45
CA GLN A 285 -3.01 -18.23 6.58
C GLN A 285 -3.49 -17.05 7.43
N ALA A 286 -3.98 -15.97 6.80
CA ALA A 286 -4.53 -14.83 7.54
C ALA A 286 -5.78 -15.21 8.35
N LEU A 287 -6.68 -16.04 7.80
CA LEU A 287 -7.86 -16.56 8.49
C LEU A 287 -7.46 -17.49 9.66
N GLU A 288 -6.51 -18.40 9.44
CA GLU A 288 -5.99 -19.30 10.46
C GLU A 288 -5.32 -18.54 11.61
N ASP A 289 -4.50 -17.52 11.29
CA ASP A 289 -3.84 -16.67 12.28
C ASP A 289 -4.86 -15.88 13.12
N ALA A 290 -5.92 -15.39 12.49
CA ALA A 290 -7.04 -14.71 13.15
C ALA A 290 -7.97 -15.67 13.91
N THR A 291 -7.91 -16.96 13.64
CA THR A 291 -8.81 -17.98 14.21
C THR A 291 -10.29 -17.70 13.89
N ILE A 292 -10.57 -17.29 12.63
CA ILE A 292 -11.94 -17.09 12.12
C ILE A 292 -12.19 -17.96 10.88
N THR A 293 -13.47 -18.14 10.53
CA THR A 293 -13.87 -18.87 9.35
C THR A 293 -14.04 -17.93 8.14
N PRO A 294 -13.93 -18.45 6.89
CA PRO A 294 -14.14 -17.64 5.69
C PRO A 294 -15.48 -16.90 5.67
N GLU A 295 -16.55 -17.50 6.21
CA GLU A 295 -17.92 -16.96 6.21
C GLU A 295 -18.06 -15.69 7.06
N GLN A 296 -17.08 -15.37 7.91
CA GLN A 296 -17.09 -14.18 8.74
C GLN A 296 -16.53 -12.93 8.04
N VAL A 297 -15.83 -13.09 6.90
CA VAL A 297 -15.27 -11.96 6.16
C VAL A 297 -16.35 -11.31 5.31
N ASP A 298 -16.56 -10.01 5.52
CA ASP A 298 -17.59 -9.22 4.85
C ASP A 298 -17.07 -8.48 3.62
N TYR A 299 -15.79 -8.06 3.66
CA TYR A 299 -15.19 -7.22 2.63
C TYR A 299 -13.74 -7.58 2.35
N ILE A 300 -13.36 -7.51 1.08
CA ILE A 300 -11.97 -7.62 0.61
C ILE A 300 -11.57 -6.36 -0.17
N ASN A 301 -10.55 -5.65 0.30
CA ASN A 301 -9.82 -4.69 -0.53
C ASN A 301 -8.83 -5.49 -1.37
N ALA A 302 -9.12 -5.62 -2.64
CA ALA A 302 -8.40 -6.48 -3.56
C ALA A 302 -7.06 -5.90 -4.00
N HIS A 303 -6.14 -6.77 -4.38
CA HIS A 303 -5.00 -6.32 -5.16
C HIS A 303 -5.43 -5.68 -6.48
N GLY A 304 -6.29 -6.32 -7.27
CA GLY A 304 -7.05 -5.76 -8.38
C GLY A 304 -6.32 -4.70 -9.21
N THR A 305 -5.29 -5.10 -9.96
CA THR A 305 -4.38 -4.16 -10.64
C THR A 305 -4.88 -3.66 -11.99
N SER A 306 -6.01 -4.13 -12.49
CA SER A 306 -6.46 -3.89 -13.88
C SER A 306 -5.59 -4.61 -14.92
N THR A 307 -4.92 -5.70 -14.53
CA THR A 307 -4.19 -6.56 -15.47
C THR A 307 -5.00 -7.83 -15.77
N PRO A 308 -4.92 -8.38 -16.99
CA PRO A 308 -5.72 -9.54 -17.38
C PRO A 308 -5.55 -10.73 -16.42
N TYR A 309 -4.33 -11.12 -16.12
CA TYR A 309 -4.04 -12.30 -15.31
C TYR A 309 -4.30 -12.10 -13.82
N ASN A 310 -3.87 -10.97 -13.25
CA ASN A 310 -4.01 -10.77 -11.80
C ASN A 310 -5.46 -10.80 -11.36
N ASP A 311 -6.32 -10.02 -12.00
CA ASP A 311 -7.70 -9.85 -11.57
C ASP A 311 -8.50 -11.16 -11.72
N HIS A 312 -8.24 -11.92 -12.79
CA HIS A 312 -8.80 -13.23 -12.98
C HIS A 312 -8.33 -14.23 -11.90
N PHE A 313 -7.02 -14.33 -11.66
CA PHE A 313 -6.49 -15.30 -10.68
C PHE A 313 -6.80 -14.92 -9.24
N GLU A 314 -6.88 -13.63 -8.91
CA GLU A 314 -7.35 -13.20 -7.60
C GLU A 314 -8.82 -13.57 -7.38
N THR A 315 -9.67 -13.42 -8.40
CA THR A 315 -11.07 -13.91 -8.37
C THR A 315 -11.13 -15.42 -8.09
N MET A 316 -10.30 -16.21 -8.78
CA MET A 316 -10.21 -17.66 -8.55
C MET A 316 -9.73 -17.99 -7.13
N ALA A 317 -8.74 -17.27 -6.62
CA ALA A 317 -8.22 -17.44 -5.28
C ALA A 317 -9.30 -17.17 -4.21
N VAL A 318 -10.06 -16.09 -4.39
CA VAL A 318 -11.20 -15.77 -3.50
C VAL A 318 -12.25 -16.88 -3.53
N LYS A 319 -12.64 -17.37 -4.71
CA LYS A 319 -13.56 -18.50 -4.81
C LYS A 319 -13.03 -19.77 -4.15
N THR A 320 -11.73 -20.04 -4.28
CA THR A 320 -11.08 -21.21 -3.64
C THR A 320 -11.09 -21.15 -2.13
N VAL A 321 -10.94 -19.95 -1.55
CA VAL A 321 -10.90 -19.75 -0.08
C VAL A 321 -12.29 -19.68 0.51
N PHE A 322 -13.20 -18.94 -0.12
CA PHE A 322 -14.50 -18.57 0.43
C PHE A 322 -15.66 -19.45 -0.07
N GLY A 323 -15.44 -20.27 -1.11
CA GLY A 323 -16.50 -21.15 -1.66
C GLY A 323 -17.75 -20.37 -2.05
N GLU A 324 -18.92 -20.83 -1.62
CA GLU A 324 -20.20 -20.14 -1.87
C GLU A 324 -20.30 -18.76 -1.17
N HIS A 325 -19.49 -18.52 -0.15
CA HIS A 325 -19.44 -17.22 0.51
C HIS A 325 -18.79 -16.14 -0.35
N ALA A 326 -17.93 -16.51 -1.32
CA ALA A 326 -17.34 -15.58 -2.28
C ALA A 326 -18.39 -14.75 -3.03
N TYR A 327 -19.59 -15.29 -3.26
CA TYR A 327 -20.71 -14.61 -3.91
C TYR A 327 -21.56 -13.75 -2.96
N LYS A 328 -21.24 -13.73 -1.66
CA LYS A 328 -21.96 -12.97 -0.63
C LYS A 328 -21.13 -11.83 -0.06
N LEU A 329 -19.81 -12.00 0.03
CA LEU A 329 -18.90 -10.93 0.45
C LEU A 329 -18.76 -9.89 -0.65
N ALA A 330 -18.40 -8.67 -0.27
CA ALA A 330 -18.06 -7.62 -1.21
C ALA A 330 -16.54 -7.55 -1.42
N MET A 331 -16.11 -7.23 -2.63
CA MET A 331 -14.71 -7.05 -2.99
C MET A 331 -14.56 -5.79 -3.83
N SER A 332 -13.54 -4.96 -3.63
CA SER A 332 -13.30 -3.84 -4.53
C SER A 332 -11.82 -3.51 -4.68
N SER A 333 -11.46 -2.86 -5.80
CA SER A 333 -10.12 -2.35 -6.01
C SER A 333 -10.10 -0.83 -6.03
N THR A 334 -9.48 -0.25 -5.01
CA THR A 334 -9.25 1.20 -4.92
C THR A 334 -8.19 1.71 -5.89
N LYS A 335 -7.41 0.79 -6.51
CA LYS A 335 -6.49 1.13 -7.60
C LYS A 335 -7.19 1.67 -8.85
N SER A 336 -8.49 1.45 -8.98
CA SER A 336 -9.31 2.13 -10.00
C SER A 336 -9.28 3.66 -9.89
N MET A 337 -8.98 4.18 -8.68
CA MET A 337 -8.95 5.61 -8.37
C MET A 337 -7.52 6.12 -8.10
N THR A 338 -6.73 5.37 -7.34
CA THR A 338 -5.37 5.78 -6.97
C THR A 338 -4.30 5.40 -8.00
N GLY A 339 -4.59 4.53 -8.97
CA GLY A 339 -3.55 3.80 -9.68
C GLY A 339 -2.84 2.79 -8.77
N HIS A 340 -1.81 2.15 -9.25
CA HIS A 340 -1.03 1.17 -8.50
C HIS A 340 0.22 1.82 -7.92
N LEU A 341 0.26 2.01 -6.60
CA LEU A 341 1.34 2.67 -5.88
C LEU A 341 2.51 1.71 -5.53
N LEU A 342 2.59 0.55 -6.17
CA LEU A 342 3.63 -0.48 -5.97
C LEU A 342 3.83 -0.79 -4.48
N GLY A 343 5.04 -0.54 -3.94
CA GLY A 343 5.36 -0.83 -2.54
C GLY A 343 4.55 -0.02 -1.52
N ALA A 344 3.99 1.13 -1.91
CA ALA A 344 3.09 1.93 -1.07
C ALA A 344 1.64 1.41 -1.07
N ALA A 345 1.24 0.61 -2.07
CA ALA A 345 -0.14 0.22 -2.29
C ALA A 345 -0.77 -0.42 -1.03
N GLY A 346 -0.11 -1.41 -0.45
CA GLY A 346 -0.63 -2.09 0.74
C GLY A 346 -0.81 -1.18 1.95
N GLY A 347 -0.01 -0.12 2.09
CA GLY A 347 -0.15 0.88 3.14
C GLY A 347 -1.43 1.71 2.99
N VAL A 348 -1.69 2.26 1.80
CA VAL A 348 -2.91 3.05 1.55
C VAL A 348 -4.16 2.18 1.55
N GLU A 349 -4.08 0.96 1.06
CA GLU A 349 -5.19 0.00 1.02
C GLU A 349 -5.57 -0.50 2.43
N ALA A 350 -4.60 -0.68 3.32
CA ALA A 350 -4.85 -0.92 4.73
C ALA A 350 -5.64 0.23 5.38
N ILE A 351 -5.27 1.48 5.09
CA ILE A 351 -6.00 2.67 5.56
C ILE A 351 -7.44 2.64 5.06
N PHE A 352 -7.66 2.40 3.76
CA PHE A 352 -9.01 2.34 3.19
C PHE A 352 -9.85 1.21 3.78
N THR A 353 -9.24 0.04 4.03
CA THR A 353 -9.88 -1.11 4.67
C THR A 353 -10.32 -0.77 6.11
N VAL A 354 -9.45 -0.12 6.88
CA VAL A 354 -9.74 0.33 8.25
C VAL A 354 -10.84 1.39 8.28
N LEU A 355 -10.82 2.34 7.34
CA LEU A 355 -11.86 3.37 7.23
C LEU A 355 -13.19 2.80 6.74
N ALA A 356 -13.17 1.80 5.86
CA ALA A 356 -14.37 1.09 5.43
C ALA A 356 -15.05 0.39 6.64
N LEU A 357 -14.29 -0.30 7.48
CA LEU A 357 -14.79 -0.91 8.73
C LEU A 357 -15.38 0.15 9.66
N LYS A 358 -14.67 1.26 9.86
CA LYS A 358 -15.08 2.30 10.80
C LYS A 358 -16.36 3.01 10.38
N GLU A 359 -16.49 3.36 9.09
CA GLU A 359 -17.61 4.15 8.59
C GLU A 359 -18.75 3.28 8.02
N GLY A 360 -18.55 1.98 7.82
CA GLY A 360 -19.52 1.10 7.16
C GLY A 360 -19.76 1.51 5.70
N ILE A 361 -18.69 1.88 4.98
CA ILE A 361 -18.74 2.32 3.58
C ILE A 361 -17.75 1.50 2.77
N LEU A 362 -18.24 0.73 1.81
CA LEU A 362 -17.42 -0.03 0.86
C LEU A 362 -16.94 0.90 -0.26
N PRO A 363 -15.61 1.05 -0.46
CA PRO A 363 -15.06 1.76 -1.61
C PRO A 363 -15.48 1.13 -2.93
N PRO A 364 -15.72 1.93 -3.99
CA PRO A 364 -16.09 1.39 -5.30
C PRO A 364 -14.88 0.88 -6.07
N THR A 365 -15.12 -0.04 -7.00
CA THR A 365 -14.28 -0.27 -8.18
C THR A 365 -14.81 0.59 -9.32
N MET A 366 -14.09 1.65 -9.65
CA MET A 366 -14.47 2.53 -10.75
C MET A 366 -14.14 1.90 -12.11
N ASN A 367 -14.83 2.36 -13.16
CA ASN A 367 -14.61 1.93 -14.56
C ASN A 367 -14.93 0.46 -14.85
N LEU A 368 -15.66 -0.22 -14.01
CA LEU A 368 -16.23 -1.54 -14.28
C LEU A 368 -17.50 -1.35 -15.13
N GLU A 369 -17.31 -1.29 -16.46
CA GLU A 369 -18.37 -0.99 -17.44
C GLU A 369 -18.78 -2.26 -18.21
N THR A 370 -17.83 -3.12 -18.52
CA THR A 370 -18.05 -4.36 -19.27
C THR A 370 -17.75 -5.55 -18.37
N PRO A 371 -18.77 -6.31 -17.95
CA PRO A 371 -18.57 -7.51 -17.15
C PRO A 371 -17.63 -8.51 -17.83
N ASP A 372 -16.66 -9.05 -17.07
CA ASP A 372 -15.83 -10.17 -17.48
C ASP A 372 -16.43 -11.45 -16.90
N PRO A 373 -16.81 -12.44 -17.75
CA PRO A 373 -17.38 -13.71 -17.26
C PRO A 373 -16.47 -14.48 -16.30
N GLU A 374 -15.16 -14.24 -16.34
CA GLU A 374 -14.19 -14.87 -15.44
C GLU A 374 -14.04 -14.11 -14.11
N CYS A 375 -14.58 -12.87 -14.04
CA CYS A 375 -14.61 -12.00 -12.86
C CYS A 375 -16.08 -11.73 -12.50
N ASP A 376 -16.75 -12.68 -11.84
CA ASP A 376 -18.20 -12.72 -11.63
C ASP A 376 -18.64 -12.52 -10.18
N LEU A 377 -17.76 -11.92 -9.32
CA LEU A 377 -18.07 -11.60 -7.94
C LEU A 377 -18.68 -10.18 -7.80
N ASP A 378 -19.04 -9.78 -6.59
CA ASP A 378 -19.50 -8.43 -6.29
C ASP A 378 -18.30 -7.48 -6.07
N TYR A 379 -17.91 -6.73 -7.09
CA TYR A 379 -16.78 -5.80 -7.06
C TYR A 379 -17.15 -4.38 -6.64
N VAL A 380 -18.33 -4.13 -6.09
CA VAL A 380 -18.83 -2.79 -5.72
C VAL A 380 -18.69 -1.81 -6.89
N PRO A 381 -19.37 -2.02 -8.03
CA PRO A 381 -19.09 -1.29 -9.26
C PRO A 381 -19.53 0.17 -9.19
N ASN A 382 -18.61 1.07 -9.55
CA ASN A 382 -18.80 2.47 -9.90
C ASN A 382 -19.45 3.40 -8.84
N ALA A 383 -19.85 2.90 -7.68
CA ALA A 383 -20.39 3.73 -6.60
C ALA A 383 -20.09 3.10 -5.22
N ALA A 384 -19.67 3.92 -4.28
CA ALA A 384 -19.51 3.49 -2.89
C ALA A 384 -20.87 3.05 -2.31
N ARG A 385 -20.85 2.05 -1.43
CA ARG A 385 -22.04 1.44 -0.87
C ARG A 385 -21.94 1.31 0.65
N LYS A 386 -23.01 1.65 1.38
CA LYS A 386 -23.10 1.36 2.81
C LYS A 386 -23.27 -0.14 3.05
N ALA A 387 -22.56 -0.67 4.03
CA ALA A 387 -22.67 -2.04 4.49
C ALA A 387 -22.32 -2.13 5.97
N ASP A 388 -22.95 -3.07 6.67
CA ASP A 388 -22.52 -3.42 8.01
C ASP A 388 -21.44 -4.50 7.87
N ILE A 389 -20.22 -4.14 8.21
CA ILE A 389 -19.03 -5.00 8.07
C ILE A 389 -18.33 -5.10 9.42
N GLU A 390 -17.97 -6.31 9.80
CA GLU A 390 -17.24 -6.61 11.04
C GLU A 390 -15.79 -7.03 10.75
N PHE A 391 -15.58 -7.78 9.66
CA PHE A 391 -14.26 -8.27 9.28
C PHE A 391 -13.93 -7.87 7.82
N ALA A 392 -12.76 -7.30 7.62
CA ALA A 392 -12.28 -6.91 6.30
C ALA A 392 -10.83 -7.33 6.08
N MET A 393 -10.56 -7.83 4.87
CA MET A 393 -9.24 -8.28 4.42
C MET A 393 -8.66 -7.30 3.40
N SER A 394 -7.33 -7.13 3.38
CA SER A 394 -6.61 -6.45 2.32
C SER A 394 -5.55 -7.37 1.72
N ASN A 395 -5.55 -7.52 0.39
CA ASN A 395 -4.65 -8.39 -0.34
C ASN A 395 -3.63 -7.61 -1.15
N SER A 396 -2.41 -8.10 -1.20
CA SER A 396 -1.37 -7.61 -2.11
C SER A 396 -0.62 -8.77 -2.76
N LEU A 397 -0.48 -8.70 -4.07
CA LEU A 397 0.19 -9.71 -4.90
C LEU A 397 1.32 -9.02 -5.67
N GLY A 398 2.57 -9.48 -5.50
CA GLY A 398 3.74 -8.81 -6.03
C GLY A 398 4.52 -9.64 -7.05
N PHE A 399 5.24 -8.97 -7.95
CA PHE A 399 6.24 -9.60 -8.79
C PHE A 399 7.22 -10.40 -7.92
N GLY A 400 7.74 -11.53 -8.45
CA GLY A 400 8.47 -12.52 -7.65
C GLY A 400 7.56 -13.55 -6.97
N GLY A 401 6.23 -13.43 -7.16
CA GLY A 401 5.23 -14.32 -6.54
C GLY A 401 5.03 -14.05 -5.05
N HIS A 402 5.22 -12.81 -4.61
CA HIS A 402 4.98 -12.41 -3.23
C HIS A 402 3.48 -12.16 -3.01
N ASN A 403 2.87 -12.90 -2.09
CA ASN A 403 1.46 -12.74 -1.71
C ASN A 403 1.36 -12.41 -0.24
N ALA A 404 0.56 -11.40 0.09
CA ALA A 404 0.31 -10.99 1.46
C ALA A 404 -1.18 -10.64 1.65
N SER A 405 -1.74 -11.09 2.78
CA SER A 405 -3.11 -10.78 3.20
C SER A 405 -3.10 -10.36 4.66
N ILE A 406 -3.72 -9.24 4.97
CA ILE A 406 -3.95 -8.78 6.34
C ILE A 406 -5.44 -8.69 6.63
N LEU A 407 -5.81 -8.99 7.86
CA LEU A 407 -7.20 -9.05 8.29
C LEU A 407 -7.45 -8.11 9.46
N PHE A 408 -8.46 -7.27 9.34
CA PHE A 408 -8.89 -6.32 10.34
C PHE A 408 -10.29 -6.65 10.86
N LYS A 409 -10.52 -6.29 12.13
CA LYS A 409 -11.80 -6.39 12.81
C LYS A 409 -12.25 -5.03 13.31
N LYS A 410 -13.55 -4.75 13.18
CA LYS A 410 -14.22 -3.60 13.78
C LYS A 410 -14.17 -3.69 15.32
N ILE A 411 -13.97 -2.54 15.98
CA ILE A 411 -13.99 -2.40 17.46
C ILE A 411 -15.17 -1.55 17.89
#